data_b9e41027111763a45e124cf358a03bad
#
_entry.id   b9e41027111763a45e124cf358a03bad
#
_cell.length_a   1.000
_cell.length_b   1.000
_cell.length_c   1.000
_cell.angle_alpha   90.00
_cell.angle_beta   90.00
_cell.angle_gamma   90.00
#
_symmetry.space_group_name_H-M   'P 1'
#
loop_
_entity.id
_entity.type
_entity.pdbx_description
1 polymer ?
#
loop_
_entity_poly.entity_id
_entity_poly.type
_entity_poly.pdbx_seq_one_letter_code
_entity_poly.pdbx_strand_id
1 'polypeptide(L)'
;MGTETFNRMYKYRISGDKYVLSLDNHVEISAALAAFCRDLDIRCGAVYGIGAINEATFRFLDPATKKYVDKTFAEQMEITNLTGNISRKDEAVYLHLHITASRRDYTCVGGHMLTAHVNGACELVVERFSCEAGRRFDPETGLNLYDF
;
A
#
# COMPACT_ATOMS: atom_id res chain seq x y z
N MET A 1 -27.92 2.11 3.32
CA MET A 1 -27.37 2.86 2.16
C MET A 1 -26.08 3.53 2.62
N GLY A 2 -24.94 3.02 2.19
CA GLY A 2 -23.64 3.58 2.57
C GLY A 2 -23.42 4.93 1.90
N THR A 3 -23.11 5.94 2.67
CA THR A 3 -22.74 7.27 2.20
C THR A 3 -21.49 7.18 1.32
N GLU A 4 -21.62 7.56 0.05
CA GLU A 4 -20.48 7.76 -0.83
C GLU A 4 -19.78 9.05 -0.40
N THR A 5 -18.59 8.93 0.18
CA THR A 5 -17.74 10.10 0.39
C THR A 5 -16.80 10.21 -0.80
N PHE A 6 -16.94 11.27 -1.58
CA PHE A 6 -16.04 11.55 -2.70
C PHE A 6 -14.81 12.29 -2.17
N ASN A 7 -13.72 11.57 -1.99
CA ASN A 7 -12.40 12.18 -1.95
C ASN A 7 -11.82 12.15 -3.37
N ARG A 8 -11.00 13.14 -3.74
CA ARG A 8 -10.35 13.23 -5.07
C ARG A 8 -9.36 12.12 -5.37
N MET A 9 -9.09 11.20 -4.44
CA MET A 9 -8.12 10.11 -4.61
C MET A 9 -8.74 8.72 -4.60
N TYR A 10 -9.96 8.57 -4.06
CA TYR A 10 -10.59 7.25 -3.92
C TYR A 10 -12.10 7.31 -3.76
N LYS A 11 -12.73 6.17 -4.04
CA LYS A 11 -14.14 5.85 -3.74
C LYS A 11 -14.21 4.52 -3.04
N TYR A 12 -15.20 4.31 -2.18
CA TYR A 12 -15.31 3.05 -1.45
C TYR A 12 -16.74 2.66 -1.10
N ARG A 13 -16.92 1.37 -0.78
CA ARG A 13 -18.11 0.78 -0.17
C ARG A 13 -17.72 0.07 1.11
N ILE A 14 -18.62 0.04 2.09
CA ILE A 14 -18.40 -0.61 3.37
C ILE A 14 -19.19 -1.92 3.41
N SER A 15 -18.55 -2.98 3.90
CA SER A 15 -19.15 -4.28 4.18
C SER A 15 -18.61 -4.81 5.51
N GLY A 16 -19.29 -4.50 6.61
CA GLY A 16 -18.81 -4.81 7.95
C GLY A 16 -17.50 -4.10 8.28
N ASP A 17 -16.47 -4.86 8.54
CA ASP A 17 -15.10 -4.41 8.79
C ASP A 17 -14.25 -4.28 7.52
N LYS A 18 -14.84 -4.52 6.35
CA LYS A 18 -14.17 -4.48 5.05
C LYS A 18 -14.64 -3.30 4.22
N TYR A 19 -13.71 -2.80 3.44
CA TYR A 19 -13.90 -1.69 2.51
C TYR A 19 -13.49 -2.14 1.11
N VAL A 20 -14.43 -2.08 0.17
CA VAL A 20 -14.11 -2.24 -1.25
C VAL A 20 -13.74 -0.87 -1.78
N LEU A 21 -12.49 -0.71 -2.21
CA LEU A 21 -11.86 0.57 -2.51
C LEU A 21 -11.45 0.64 -3.97
N SER A 22 -11.82 1.71 -4.65
CA SER A 22 -11.33 2.05 -5.98
C SER A 22 -10.51 3.34 -5.89
N LEU A 23 -9.25 3.27 -6.28
CA LEU A 23 -8.40 4.46 -6.38
C LEU A 23 -8.62 5.15 -7.72
N ASP A 24 -8.59 6.49 -7.70
CA ASP A 24 -8.72 7.28 -8.93
C ASP A 24 -7.45 7.15 -9.80
N ASN A 25 -7.64 7.34 -11.09
CA ASN A 25 -6.54 7.29 -12.04
C ASN A 25 -5.50 8.39 -11.75
N HIS A 26 -4.23 8.09 -11.95
CA HIS A 26 -3.06 8.96 -11.75
C HIS A 26 -2.69 9.28 -10.29
N VAL A 27 -3.40 8.73 -9.30
CA VAL A 27 -2.98 8.89 -7.89
C VAL A 27 -1.81 7.99 -7.55
N GLU A 28 -1.04 8.39 -6.54
CA GLU A 28 -0.02 7.55 -5.92
C GLU A 28 -0.69 6.66 -4.85
N ILE A 29 -0.47 5.35 -4.95
CA ILE A 29 -1.20 4.34 -4.17
C ILE A 29 -0.99 4.49 -2.66
N SER A 30 0.27 4.69 -2.21
CA SER A 30 0.57 4.82 -0.78
C SER A 30 -0.07 6.08 -0.19
N ALA A 31 -0.04 7.20 -0.92
CA ALA A 31 -0.63 8.45 -0.49
C ALA A 31 -2.16 8.33 -0.40
N ALA A 32 -2.79 7.70 -1.39
CA ALA A 32 -4.25 7.49 -1.39
C ALA A 32 -4.70 6.56 -0.26
N LEU A 33 -3.98 5.45 -0.02
CA LEU A 33 -4.26 4.54 1.08
C LEU A 33 -4.03 5.19 2.45
N ALA A 34 -2.96 5.98 2.61
CA ALA A 34 -2.70 6.69 3.87
C ALA A 34 -3.80 7.72 4.17
N ALA A 35 -4.26 8.45 3.14
CA ALA A 35 -5.39 9.37 3.27
C ALA A 35 -6.68 8.61 3.66
N PHE A 36 -6.97 7.51 2.99
CA PHE A 36 -8.12 6.66 3.29
C PHE A 36 -8.11 6.16 4.75
N CYS A 37 -6.98 5.60 5.19
CA CYS A 37 -6.84 5.11 6.57
C CYS A 37 -6.97 6.22 7.61
N ARG A 38 -6.43 7.40 7.33
CA ARG A 38 -6.56 8.57 8.22
C ARG A 38 -8.00 9.06 8.29
N ASP A 39 -8.68 9.21 7.16
CA ASP A 39 -10.03 9.76 7.07
C ASP A 39 -11.06 8.85 7.79
N LEU A 40 -10.81 7.54 7.83
CA LEU A 40 -11.67 6.54 8.47
C LEU A 40 -11.14 5.99 9.80
N ASP A 41 -10.07 6.57 10.34
CA ASP A 41 -9.39 6.13 11.57
C ASP A 41 -9.09 4.63 11.58
N ILE A 42 -8.53 4.11 10.47
CA ILE A 42 -8.09 2.72 10.39
C ILE A 42 -6.66 2.64 10.94
N ARG A 43 -6.52 2.05 12.10
CA ARG A 43 -5.26 1.98 12.86
C ARG A 43 -4.52 0.66 12.72
N CYS A 44 -5.25 -0.40 12.38
CA CYS A 44 -4.72 -1.73 12.18
C CYS A 44 -5.54 -2.44 11.11
N GLY A 45 -4.90 -3.18 10.23
CA GLY A 45 -5.62 -3.89 9.18
C GLY A 45 -4.72 -4.54 8.14
N ALA A 46 -5.37 -5.12 7.16
CA ALA A 46 -4.75 -5.69 5.98
C ALA A 46 -5.28 -4.98 4.72
N VAL A 47 -4.49 -5.01 3.66
CA VAL A 47 -4.89 -4.54 2.34
C VAL A 47 -4.42 -5.51 1.28
N TYR A 48 -5.26 -5.75 0.27
CA TYR A 48 -4.92 -6.56 -0.89
C TYR A 48 -5.72 -6.11 -2.11
N GLY A 49 -5.20 -6.36 -3.29
CA GLY A 49 -5.90 -6.04 -4.53
C GLY A 49 -5.04 -6.12 -5.77
N ILE A 50 -5.60 -5.58 -6.84
CA ILE A 50 -5.04 -5.59 -8.18
C ILE A 50 -5.21 -4.22 -8.84
N GLY A 51 -4.54 -4.00 -9.96
CA GLY A 51 -4.66 -2.74 -10.69
C GLY A 51 -3.69 -2.62 -11.83
N ALA A 52 -3.63 -1.42 -12.41
CA ALA A 52 -2.70 -1.06 -13.46
C ALA A 52 -1.95 0.22 -13.08
N ILE A 53 -0.65 0.26 -13.35
CA ILE A 53 0.26 1.34 -13.00
C ILE A 53 1.18 1.67 -14.19
N ASN A 54 1.71 2.90 -14.23
CA ASN A 54 2.70 3.28 -15.22
C ASN A 54 4.06 3.63 -14.63
N GLU A 55 4.17 3.61 -13.31
CA GLU A 55 5.43 3.80 -12.59
C GLU A 55 5.36 3.09 -11.25
N ALA A 56 6.44 2.41 -10.85
CA ALA A 56 6.61 1.89 -9.51
C ALA A 56 8.08 2.00 -9.09
N THR A 57 8.29 2.40 -7.84
CA THR A 57 9.60 2.36 -7.19
C THR A 57 9.58 1.30 -6.10
N PHE A 58 10.44 0.32 -6.25
CA PHE A 58 10.68 -0.72 -5.26
C PHE A 58 11.89 -0.38 -4.42
N ARG A 59 11.84 -0.79 -3.17
CA ARG A 59 12.90 -0.59 -2.19
C ARG A 59 13.40 -1.93 -1.70
N PHE A 60 14.71 -2.11 -1.68
CA PHE A 60 15.37 -3.29 -1.14
C PHE A 60 16.34 -2.88 -0.04
N LEU A 61 16.20 -3.47 1.15
CA LEU A 61 17.16 -3.27 2.21
C LEU A 61 18.29 -4.31 2.07
N ASP A 62 19.50 -3.85 1.83
CA ASP A 62 20.69 -4.71 1.89
C ASP A 62 21.00 -5.06 3.36
N PRO A 63 20.88 -6.32 3.78
CA PRO A 63 21.05 -6.68 5.18
C PRO A 63 22.50 -6.54 5.67
N ALA A 64 23.48 -6.61 4.78
CA ALA A 64 24.89 -6.48 5.12
C ALA A 64 25.28 -5.04 5.43
N THR A 65 24.78 -4.09 4.64
CA THR A 65 25.10 -2.67 4.77
C THR A 65 24.03 -1.88 5.53
N LYS A 66 22.83 -2.45 5.72
CA LYS A 66 21.63 -1.79 6.24
C LYS A 66 21.24 -0.52 5.44
N LYS A 67 21.58 -0.50 4.16
CA LYS A 67 21.25 0.58 3.25
C LYS A 67 20.16 0.17 2.28
N TYR A 68 19.30 1.11 1.96
CA TYR A 68 18.27 0.91 0.94
C TYR A 68 18.83 1.11 -0.46
N VAL A 69 18.39 0.25 -1.38
CA VAL A 69 18.63 0.36 -2.82
C VAL A 69 17.25 0.44 -3.48
N ASP A 70 16.96 1.60 -4.06
CA ASP A 70 15.68 1.85 -4.71
C ASP A 70 15.82 1.67 -6.22
N LYS A 71 14.80 1.09 -6.86
CA LYS A 71 14.72 0.96 -8.31
C LYS A 71 13.34 1.34 -8.81
N THR A 72 13.32 2.25 -9.79
CA THR A 72 12.11 2.71 -10.46
C THR A 72 11.94 2.02 -11.81
N PHE A 73 10.71 1.56 -12.07
CA PHE A 73 10.25 1.07 -13.36
C PHE A 73 9.20 2.05 -13.88
N ALA A 74 9.52 2.79 -14.96
CA ALA A 74 8.65 3.78 -15.57
C ALA A 74 8.06 3.20 -16.87
N GLU A 75 7.12 2.30 -16.74
CA GLU A 75 6.42 1.62 -17.83
C GLU A 75 5.05 1.15 -17.38
N GLN A 76 4.13 0.93 -18.33
CA GLN A 76 2.83 0.36 -18.04
C GLN A 76 2.98 -1.09 -17.56
N MET A 77 2.38 -1.40 -16.40
CA MET A 77 2.39 -2.71 -15.78
C MET A 77 1.03 -3.03 -15.16
N GLU A 78 0.72 -4.32 -15.05
CA GLU A 78 -0.46 -4.83 -14.37
C GLU A 78 -0.06 -5.32 -12.97
N ILE A 79 -0.66 -4.77 -11.92
CA ILE A 79 -0.49 -5.30 -10.56
C ILE A 79 -1.21 -6.64 -10.47
N THR A 80 -0.46 -7.72 -10.44
CA THR A 80 -0.98 -9.07 -10.28
C THR A 80 -1.34 -9.38 -8.84
N ASN A 81 -0.65 -8.75 -7.90
CA ASN A 81 -0.92 -8.82 -6.47
C ASN A 81 -0.33 -7.60 -5.76
N LEU A 82 -1.17 -6.89 -5.03
CA LEU A 82 -0.78 -5.95 -3.99
C LEU A 82 -1.23 -6.54 -2.66
N THR A 83 -0.35 -6.58 -1.68
CA THR A 83 -0.68 -7.04 -0.35
C THR A 83 0.13 -6.27 0.69
N GLY A 84 -0.44 -6.12 1.88
CA GLY A 84 0.28 -5.49 2.97
C GLY A 84 -0.55 -5.34 4.21
N ASN A 85 0.00 -4.59 5.15
CA ASN A 85 -0.63 -4.33 6.43
C ASN A 85 -0.62 -2.84 6.77
N ILE A 86 -1.57 -2.49 7.61
CA ILE A 86 -1.79 -1.15 8.13
C ILE A 86 -1.46 -1.19 9.62
N SER A 87 -0.65 -0.26 10.07
CA SER A 87 -0.24 -0.12 11.47
C SER A 87 0.03 1.36 11.76
N ARG A 88 0.59 1.64 12.92
CA ARG A 88 0.93 3.02 13.32
C ARG A 88 2.39 3.12 13.74
N LYS A 89 2.99 4.26 13.43
CA LYS A 89 4.29 4.65 13.94
C LYS A 89 4.26 6.15 14.26
N ASP A 90 4.67 6.53 15.46
CA ASP A 90 4.71 7.92 15.91
C ASP A 90 3.37 8.65 15.66
N GLU A 91 2.24 8.02 16.02
CA GLU A 91 0.86 8.48 15.83
C GLU A 91 0.40 8.64 14.37
N ALA A 92 1.23 8.31 13.40
CA ALA A 92 0.90 8.34 11.98
C ALA A 92 0.53 6.95 11.43
N VAL A 93 -0.25 6.93 10.36
CA VAL A 93 -0.49 5.69 9.58
C VAL A 93 0.82 5.19 9.01
N TYR A 94 1.10 3.91 9.23
CA TYR A 94 2.25 3.22 8.66
C TYR A 94 1.77 2.08 7.77
N LEU A 95 2.05 2.19 6.48
CA LEU A 95 1.72 1.18 5.47
C LEU A 95 2.96 0.35 5.17
N HIS A 96 2.81 -0.97 5.21
CA HIS A 96 3.84 -1.90 4.74
C HIS A 96 3.26 -2.69 3.58
N LEU A 97 3.65 -2.32 2.37
CA LEU A 97 3.06 -2.81 1.12
C LEU A 97 4.11 -3.49 0.25
N HIS A 98 3.73 -4.64 -0.27
CA HIS A 98 4.48 -5.32 -1.32
C HIS A 98 3.59 -5.45 -2.56
N ILE A 99 4.18 -5.32 -3.74
CA ILE A 99 3.48 -5.60 -4.99
C ILE A 99 4.31 -6.49 -5.89
N THR A 100 3.60 -7.24 -6.74
CA THR A 100 4.14 -7.90 -7.93
C THR A 100 3.38 -7.36 -9.13
N ALA A 101 4.12 -6.90 -10.14
CA ALA A 101 3.55 -6.31 -11.33
C ALA A 101 4.09 -7.00 -12.60
N SER A 102 3.17 -7.33 -13.50
CA SER A 102 3.49 -7.93 -14.78
C SER A 102 3.75 -6.85 -15.82
N ARG A 103 4.84 -6.98 -16.52
CA ARG A 103 5.25 -6.14 -17.64
C ARG A 103 4.57 -6.60 -18.94
N ARG A 104 4.74 -5.83 -20.01
CA ARG A 104 4.16 -6.12 -21.32
C ARG A 104 4.55 -7.48 -21.89
N ASP A 105 5.75 -7.97 -21.57
CA ASP A 105 6.26 -9.29 -21.99
C ASP A 105 5.89 -10.43 -21.02
N TYR A 106 5.00 -10.13 -20.04
CA TYR A 106 4.56 -11.02 -18.96
C TYR A 106 5.65 -11.42 -17.94
N THR A 107 6.84 -10.84 -18.01
CA THR A 107 7.79 -10.96 -16.92
C THR A 107 7.32 -10.10 -15.74
N CYS A 108 7.58 -10.56 -14.53
CA CYS A 108 7.16 -9.87 -13.32
C CYS A 108 8.34 -9.21 -12.61
N VAL A 109 8.06 -8.04 -12.05
CA VAL A 109 8.93 -7.33 -11.11
C VAL A 109 8.15 -7.11 -9.82
N GLY A 110 8.83 -7.00 -8.69
CA GLY A 110 8.12 -6.80 -7.43
C GLY A 110 9.04 -6.70 -6.24
N GLY A 111 8.44 -6.39 -5.10
CA GLY A 111 9.10 -6.25 -3.83
C GLY A 111 8.40 -5.26 -2.91
N HIS A 112 9.15 -4.71 -1.96
CA HIS A 112 8.65 -3.65 -1.08
C HIS A 112 8.35 -2.39 -1.90
N MET A 113 7.08 -1.97 -1.88
CA MET A 113 6.62 -0.81 -2.65
C MET A 113 6.94 0.47 -1.87
N LEU A 114 7.74 1.35 -2.46
CA LEU A 114 7.92 2.70 -1.96
C LEU A 114 6.84 3.63 -2.54
N THR A 115 6.68 3.63 -3.85
CA THR A 115 5.64 4.38 -4.57
C THR A 115 5.13 3.59 -5.75
N ALA A 116 3.87 3.82 -6.15
CA ALA A 116 3.33 3.35 -7.42
C ALA A 116 2.20 4.28 -7.89
N HIS A 117 2.18 4.60 -9.18
CA HIS A 117 1.20 5.52 -9.77
C HIS A 117 0.19 4.76 -10.61
N VAL A 118 -1.09 4.91 -10.26
CA VAL A 118 -2.20 4.29 -10.99
C VAL A 118 -2.28 4.83 -12.41
N ASN A 119 -2.37 3.93 -13.37
CA ASN A 119 -2.70 4.26 -14.76
C ASN A 119 -3.65 3.20 -15.33
N GLY A 120 -4.95 3.42 -15.10
CA GLY A 120 -6.04 2.51 -15.34
C GLY A 120 -6.89 2.34 -14.10
N ALA A 121 -7.22 1.11 -13.74
CA ALA A 121 -7.94 0.78 -12.52
C ALA A 121 -6.99 0.42 -11.38
N CYS A 122 -7.40 0.68 -10.15
CA CYS A 122 -6.78 0.12 -8.96
C CYS A 122 -7.87 -0.20 -7.94
N GLU A 123 -8.06 -1.48 -7.68
CA GLU A 123 -9.19 -2.02 -6.94
C GLU A 123 -8.64 -2.82 -5.76
N LEU A 124 -8.94 -2.33 -4.55
CA LEU A 124 -8.37 -2.86 -3.32
C LEU A 124 -9.48 -3.28 -2.36
N VAL A 125 -9.16 -4.20 -1.48
CA VAL A 125 -9.93 -4.47 -0.27
C VAL A 125 -9.06 -4.11 0.91
N VAL A 126 -9.62 -3.29 1.81
CA VAL A 126 -9.04 -2.99 3.11
C VAL A 126 -9.88 -3.68 4.18
N GLU A 127 -9.24 -4.46 5.03
CA GLU A 127 -9.88 -5.12 6.17
C GLU A 127 -9.37 -4.47 7.46
N ARG A 128 -10.29 -3.87 8.23
CA ARG A 128 -9.98 -3.22 9.49
C ARG A 128 -9.98 -4.25 10.63
N PHE A 129 -8.94 -4.21 11.46
CA PHE A 129 -8.87 -4.99 12.68
C PHE A 129 -9.19 -4.11 13.90
N SER A 130 -9.77 -4.70 14.93
CA SER A 130 -10.13 -4.01 16.16
C SER A 130 -8.95 -3.79 17.11
N CYS A 131 -7.82 -4.44 16.86
CA CYS A 131 -6.59 -4.23 17.63
C CYS A 131 -5.83 -2.99 17.16
N GLU A 132 -4.84 -2.59 17.95
CA GLU A 132 -3.83 -1.62 17.55
C GLU A 132 -2.49 -2.34 17.31
N ALA A 133 -1.76 -1.91 16.31
CA ALA A 133 -0.42 -2.39 16.00
C ALA A 133 0.53 -1.20 15.85
N GLY A 134 1.39 -1.03 16.84
CA GLY A 134 2.47 -0.04 16.80
C GLY A 134 3.71 -0.57 16.10
N ARG A 135 4.63 0.34 15.79
CA ARG A 135 5.96 -0.02 15.27
C ARG A 135 7.05 0.76 15.98
N ARG A 136 8.18 0.09 16.17
CA ARG A 136 9.41 0.70 16.65
C ARG A 136 10.57 0.36 15.73
N PHE A 137 11.56 1.25 15.70
CA PHE A 137 12.80 1.00 14.98
C PHE A 137 13.63 -0.07 15.71
N ASP A 138 14.08 -1.06 14.96
CA ASP A 138 14.98 -2.10 15.43
C ASP A 138 16.38 -1.90 14.85
N PRO A 139 17.40 -1.57 15.69
CA PRO A 139 18.75 -1.31 15.20
C PRO A 139 19.48 -2.57 14.70
N GLU A 140 19.04 -3.75 15.10
CA GLU A 140 19.64 -5.00 14.63
C GLU A 140 19.33 -5.24 13.15
N THR A 141 18.06 -5.08 12.75
CA THR A 141 17.62 -5.27 11.37
C THR A 141 17.67 -3.99 10.54
N GLY A 142 17.62 -2.81 11.18
CA GLY A 142 17.47 -1.51 10.51
C GLY A 142 16.04 -1.23 10.01
N LEU A 143 15.06 -1.98 10.51
CA LEU A 143 13.65 -1.91 10.09
C LEU A 143 12.74 -1.39 11.20
N ASN A 144 11.55 -0.94 10.80
CA ASN A 144 10.46 -0.66 11.72
C ASN A 144 9.63 -1.94 11.92
N LEU A 145 9.86 -2.66 12.99
CA LEU A 145 9.18 -3.90 13.33
C LEU A 145 7.92 -3.62 14.16
N TYR A 146 7.00 -4.58 14.21
CA TYR A 146 5.88 -4.51 15.15
C TYR A 146 6.38 -4.38 16.59
N ASP A 147 5.69 -3.59 17.37
CA ASP A 147 5.92 -3.36 18.80
C ASP A 147 4.72 -3.89 19.57
N PHE A 148 4.80 -5.18 19.93
CA PHE A 148 3.81 -5.90 20.72
C PHE A 148 4.29 -6.11 22.15
#